data_455f29e1a28ae08a42aa4bad76ebd8c0
#
_entry.id   455f29e1a28ae08a42aa4bad76ebd8c0
#
_cell.length_a   1.000
_cell.length_b   1.000
_cell.length_c   1.000
_cell.angle_alpha   90.00
_cell.angle_beta   90.00
_cell.angle_gamma   90.00
#
_symmetry.space_group_name_H-M   'P 1'
#
loop_
_entity.id
_entity.type
_entity.pdbx_description
1 polymer ?
#
loop_
_entity_poly.entity_id
_entity_poly.type
_entity_poly.pdbx_seq_one_letter_code
_entity_poly.pdbx_strand_id
1 'polypeptide(L)'
;MSIKPETTDEIEWEKVVIHLESEVIKGFLESRPMGTLDALLLNATNGMSSFLRIRRLGAESVEEIPTDHAKAVFFVNEFEGDAQHKDLQFYRRAPLVHGVWMRIEFLDGEVMEGLVHNTIHYFVDPGFFIRPTDPSSNNSLVYVLKSALRDCRVLGLRQI
;
A
#
# COMPACT_ATOMS: atom_id res chain seq x y z
N MET A 1 22.64 -33.60 17.35
CA MET A 1 21.86 -32.39 17.71
C MET A 1 21.91 -31.43 16.53
N SER A 2 20.82 -31.31 15.83
CA SER A 2 20.71 -30.27 14.81
C SER A 2 20.29 -28.98 15.51
N ILE A 3 21.18 -28.02 15.53
CA ILE A 3 20.88 -26.65 15.91
C ILE A 3 20.04 -26.10 14.76
N LYS A 4 18.75 -25.86 15.00
CA LYS A 4 17.97 -25.05 14.07
C LYS A 4 18.64 -23.68 14.01
N PRO A 5 18.92 -23.14 12.81
CA PRO A 5 19.35 -21.77 12.73
C PRO A 5 18.23 -20.93 13.37
N GLU A 6 18.59 -20.13 14.36
CA GLU A 6 17.73 -19.05 14.80
C GLU A 6 17.43 -18.24 13.54
N THR A 7 16.17 -18.21 13.16
CA THR A 7 15.69 -17.26 12.18
C THR A 7 15.94 -15.90 12.80
N THR A 8 17.04 -15.31 12.43
CA THR A 8 17.27 -13.90 12.66
C THR A 8 16.05 -13.19 12.08
N ASP A 9 15.28 -12.52 12.92
CA ASP A 9 14.22 -11.62 12.48
C ASP A 9 14.89 -10.51 11.67
N GLU A 10 15.21 -10.80 10.41
CA GLU A 10 15.77 -9.81 9.51
C GLU A 10 14.70 -8.76 9.25
N ILE A 11 15.00 -7.55 9.68
CA ILE A 11 14.15 -6.39 9.38
C ILE A 11 14.34 -6.08 7.90
N GLU A 12 13.25 -6.15 7.16
CA GLU A 12 13.19 -5.69 5.79
C GLU A 12 12.77 -4.22 5.73
N TRP A 13 13.32 -3.51 4.79
CA TRP A 13 13.05 -2.10 4.57
C TRP A 13 12.37 -1.90 3.22
N GLU A 14 11.14 -1.37 3.26
CA GLU A 14 10.36 -1.08 2.06
C GLU A 14 10.40 0.42 1.76
N LYS A 15 10.61 0.76 0.49
CA LYS A 15 10.54 2.17 0.05
C LYS A 15 9.11 2.65 0.08
N VAL A 16 8.84 3.69 0.84
CA VAL A 16 7.50 4.27 0.97
C VAL A 16 7.51 5.77 0.80
N VAL A 17 6.40 6.28 0.30
CA VAL A 17 6.06 7.70 0.29
C VAL A 17 4.75 7.85 1.05
N ILE A 18 4.76 8.62 2.12
CA ILE A 18 3.60 8.84 2.98
C ILE A 18 3.09 10.26 2.77
N HIS A 19 1.85 10.39 2.34
CA HIS A 19 1.19 11.68 2.19
C HIS A 19 0.41 12.00 3.46
N LEU A 20 0.94 12.95 4.24
CA LEU A 20 0.24 13.56 5.38
C LEU A 20 -0.40 14.89 4.93
N GLU A 21 -1.27 15.46 5.76
CA GLU A 21 -1.86 16.78 5.46
C GLU A 21 -0.82 17.88 5.34
N SER A 22 0.22 17.83 6.18
CA SER A 22 1.22 18.89 6.31
C SER A 22 2.49 18.64 5.50
N GLU A 23 2.79 17.41 5.15
CA GLU A 23 4.04 17.05 4.48
C GLU A 23 3.95 15.73 3.74
N VAL A 24 4.89 15.52 2.83
CA VAL A 24 5.14 14.24 2.17
C VAL A 24 6.44 13.68 2.71
N ILE A 25 6.39 12.47 3.27
CA ILE A 25 7.54 11.79 3.85
C ILE A 25 8.01 10.72 2.87
N LYS A 26 9.27 10.75 2.50
CA LYS A 26 9.94 9.69 1.75
C LYS A 26 10.92 8.96 2.66
N GLY A 27 10.83 7.65 2.69
CA GLY A 27 11.71 6.87 3.56
C GLY A 27 11.54 5.37 3.42
N PHE A 28 12.11 4.68 4.40
CA PHE A 28 12.10 3.22 4.45
C PHE A 28 11.24 2.78 5.62
N LEU A 29 10.21 2.02 5.31
CA LEU A 29 9.34 1.39 6.31
C LEU A 29 10.02 0.13 6.83
N GLU A 30 10.14 0.05 8.16
CA GLU A 30 10.55 -1.17 8.84
C GLU A 30 9.42 -2.18 8.74
N SER A 31 9.67 -3.26 8.02
CA SER A 31 8.73 -4.38 7.94
C SER A 31 9.40 -5.65 8.45
N ARG A 32 8.61 -6.49 9.10
CA ARG A 32 9.05 -7.85 9.39
C ARG A 32 8.79 -8.71 8.16
N PRO A 33 9.67 -9.68 7.85
CA PRO A 33 9.48 -10.53 6.68
C PRO A 33 8.22 -11.38 6.84
N MET A 34 7.12 -10.87 6.34
CA MET A 34 5.84 -11.59 6.23
C MET A 34 5.61 -12.09 4.80
N GLY A 35 6.69 -12.20 4.03
CA GLY A 35 6.63 -12.58 2.63
C GLY A 35 6.55 -11.39 1.69
N THR A 36 6.23 -11.66 0.43
CA THR A 36 6.12 -10.66 -0.64
C THR A 36 4.97 -9.70 -0.41
N LEU A 37 4.96 -8.56 -1.12
CA LEU A 37 3.82 -7.63 -1.13
C LEU A 37 2.49 -8.33 -1.47
N ASP A 38 2.53 -9.39 -2.28
CA ASP A 38 1.36 -10.23 -2.55
C ASP A 38 0.86 -10.94 -1.29
N ALA A 39 1.75 -11.32 -0.38
CA ALA A 39 1.37 -11.90 0.91
C ALA A 39 0.71 -10.86 1.84
N LEU A 40 1.10 -9.59 1.77
CA LEU A 40 0.42 -8.51 2.50
C LEU A 40 -1.02 -8.33 2.01
N LEU A 41 -1.26 -8.47 0.71
CA LEU A 41 -2.61 -8.47 0.15
C LEU A 41 -3.43 -9.69 0.58
N LEU A 42 -2.80 -10.85 0.70
CA LEU A 42 -3.45 -12.09 1.09
C LEU A 42 -3.64 -12.21 2.60
N ASN A 43 -2.70 -11.69 3.37
CA ASN A 43 -2.69 -11.75 4.83
C ASN A 43 -3.20 -10.44 5.46
N ALA A 44 -4.13 -9.78 4.82
CA ALA A 44 -4.76 -8.55 5.33
C ALA A 44 -5.55 -8.76 6.65
N THR A 45 -5.25 -9.83 7.40
CA THR A 45 -5.73 -10.06 8.77
C THR A 45 -5.16 -9.05 9.76
N ASN A 46 -4.03 -8.44 9.42
CA ASN A 46 -3.44 -7.37 10.21
C ASN A 46 -3.33 -6.14 9.32
N GLY A 47 -4.30 -5.25 9.42
CA GLY A 47 -4.23 -3.93 8.80
C GLY A 47 -2.94 -3.21 9.17
N MET A 48 -2.65 -2.13 8.48
CA MET A 48 -1.50 -1.30 8.80
C MET A 48 -1.58 -0.83 10.25
N SER A 49 -0.45 -0.87 10.96
CA SER A 49 -0.35 -0.34 12.32
C SER A 49 -0.74 1.15 12.35
N SER A 50 -1.31 1.62 13.47
CA SER A 50 -1.59 3.04 13.69
C SER A 50 -0.35 3.91 13.67
N PHE A 51 0.82 3.32 13.90
CA PHE A 51 2.12 3.97 13.84
C PHE A 51 3.04 3.19 12.93
N LEU A 52 3.76 3.90 12.06
CA LEU A 52 4.75 3.33 11.18
C LEU A 52 6.15 3.70 11.65
N ARG A 53 7.04 2.73 11.71
CA ARG A 53 8.45 2.96 12.01
C ARG A 53 9.17 3.24 10.70
N ILE A 54 9.56 4.50 10.52
CA ILE A 54 10.12 5.02 9.28
C ILE A 54 11.51 5.59 9.53
N ARG A 55 12.44 5.25 8.67
CA ARG A 55 13.70 5.94 8.52
C ARG A 55 13.61 6.85 7.31
N ARG A 56 13.53 8.16 7.53
CA ARG A 56 13.46 9.14 6.42
C ARG A 56 14.67 9.02 5.52
N LEU A 57 14.48 9.32 4.24
CA LEU A 57 15.57 9.38 3.28
C LEU A 57 16.63 10.39 3.75
N GLY A 58 17.88 9.92 3.87
CA GLY A 58 19.00 10.71 4.39
C GLY A 58 19.09 10.77 5.91
N ALA A 59 18.16 10.18 6.66
CA ALA A 59 18.24 10.10 8.12
C ALA A 59 18.89 8.80 8.59
N GLU A 60 19.48 8.81 9.76
CA GLU A 60 20.13 7.63 10.37
C GLU A 60 19.23 6.96 11.41
N SER A 61 18.27 7.69 11.96
CA SER A 61 17.39 7.20 13.02
C SER A 61 15.99 6.89 12.50
N VAL A 62 15.34 5.94 13.18
CA VAL A 62 13.95 5.56 12.94
C VAL A 62 13.05 6.42 13.80
N GLU A 63 11.94 6.90 13.23
CA GLU A 63 10.89 7.62 13.94
C GLU A 63 9.54 6.91 13.77
N GLU A 64 8.62 7.16 14.68
CA GLU A 64 7.25 6.66 14.60
C GLU A 64 6.34 7.74 14.01
N ILE A 65 5.61 7.39 12.94
CA ILE A 65 4.71 8.30 12.25
C ILE A 65 3.29 7.78 12.39
N PRO A 66 2.35 8.57 12.95
CA PRO A 66 0.95 8.18 13.05
C PRO A 66 0.30 8.19 11.66
N THR A 67 -0.56 7.20 11.40
CA THR A 67 -1.24 7.04 10.09
C THR A 67 -2.64 7.61 10.06
N ASP A 68 -3.24 7.93 11.19
CA ASP A 68 -4.65 8.34 11.32
C ASP A 68 -5.02 9.60 10.54
N HIS A 69 -4.07 10.48 10.24
CA HIS A 69 -4.26 11.67 9.41
C HIS A 69 -3.56 11.60 8.05
N ALA A 70 -3.09 10.43 7.67
CA ALA A 70 -2.48 10.23 6.37
C ALA A 70 -3.55 10.06 5.29
N LYS A 71 -3.27 10.55 4.08
CA LYS A 71 -4.05 10.24 2.88
C LYS A 71 -3.83 8.78 2.49
N ALA A 72 -2.57 8.41 2.33
CA ALA A 72 -2.17 7.08 1.90
C ALA A 72 -0.68 6.84 2.17
N VAL A 73 -0.32 5.56 2.20
CA VAL A 73 1.07 5.08 2.20
C VAL A 73 1.33 4.39 0.88
N PHE A 74 2.20 4.96 0.07
CA PHE A 74 2.56 4.44 -1.25
C PHE A 74 3.84 3.61 -1.13
N PHE A 75 3.75 2.33 -1.46
CA PHE A 75 4.92 1.47 -1.62
C PHE A 75 5.43 1.66 -3.04
N VAL A 76 6.62 2.23 -3.16
CA VAL A 76 7.16 2.68 -4.44
C VAL A 76 8.38 1.87 -4.85
N ASN A 77 8.59 1.75 -6.16
CA ASN A 77 9.81 1.15 -6.70
C ASN A 77 10.98 2.12 -6.60
N GLU A 78 10.71 3.40 -6.90
CA GLU A 78 11.67 4.50 -6.85
C GLU A 78 11.06 5.70 -6.11
N PHE A 79 11.87 6.44 -5.33
CA PHE A 79 11.39 7.63 -4.62
C PHE A 79 11.00 8.76 -5.59
N GLU A 80 11.69 8.85 -6.72
CA GLU A 80 11.36 9.77 -7.79
C GLU A 80 10.67 8.99 -8.90
N GLY A 81 9.35 9.13 -8.99
CA GLY A 81 8.57 8.56 -10.07
C GLY A 81 8.84 9.28 -11.39
N ASP A 82 8.43 8.68 -12.51
CA ASP A 82 8.42 9.30 -13.81
C ASP A 82 7.21 10.24 -13.92
N ALA A 83 7.46 11.55 -13.92
CA ALA A 83 6.42 12.56 -14.05
C ALA A 83 5.70 12.53 -15.40
N GLN A 84 6.27 11.88 -16.41
CA GLN A 84 5.68 11.67 -17.73
C GLN A 84 4.77 10.45 -17.77
N HIS A 85 4.95 9.52 -16.82
CA HIS A 85 4.13 8.31 -16.74
C HIS A 85 2.78 8.63 -16.13
N LYS A 86 1.71 8.17 -16.77
CA LYS A 86 0.36 8.18 -16.23
C LYS A 86 -0.10 6.74 -16.11
N ASP A 87 -0.56 6.37 -14.93
CA ASP A 87 -1.09 5.04 -14.66
C ASP A 87 -2.32 4.75 -15.53
N LEU A 88 -2.38 3.54 -16.05
CA LEU A 88 -3.57 3.05 -16.75
C LEU A 88 -4.74 2.95 -15.75
N GLN A 89 -5.89 3.49 -16.17
CA GLN A 89 -7.10 3.54 -15.35
C GLN A 89 -8.06 2.37 -15.64
N PHE A 90 -7.58 1.35 -16.34
CA PHE A 90 -8.38 0.16 -16.64
C PHE A 90 -7.50 -1.04 -16.93
N TYR A 91 -8.02 -2.23 -16.72
CA TYR A 91 -7.34 -3.45 -17.11
C TYR A 91 -7.57 -3.73 -18.61
N ARG A 92 -6.50 -4.01 -19.34
CA ARG A 92 -6.60 -4.49 -20.73
C ARG A 92 -7.17 -5.90 -20.78
N ARG A 93 -6.92 -6.68 -19.74
CA ARG A 93 -7.48 -8.02 -19.52
C ARG A 93 -7.97 -8.09 -18.09
N ALA A 94 -9.00 -8.90 -17.87
CA ALA A 94 -9.44 -9.17 -16.50
C ALA A 94 -8.26 -9.75 -15.68
N PRO A 95 -7.98 -9.23 -14.48
CA PRO A 95 -6.87 -9.71 -13.66
C PRO A 95 -7.10 -11.17 -13.25
N LEU A 96 -6.00 -11.96 -13.18
CA LEU A 96 -6.02 -13.38 -12.85
C LEU A 96 -6.07 -13.67 -11.34
N VAL A 97 -6.35 -12.66 -10.52
CA VAL A 97 -6.38 -12.74 -9.07
C VAL A 97 -7.76 -12.45 -8.54
N HIS A 98 -8.10 -13.07 -7.41
CA HIS A 98 -9.33 -12.75 -6.69
C HIS A 98 -9.27 -11.31 -6.19
N GLY A 99 -10.36 -10.58 -6.36
CA GLY A 99 -10.44 -9.25 -5.81
C GLY A 99 -11.56 -8.44 -6.39
N VAL A 100 -11.68 -7.25 -5.86
CA VAL A 100 -12.63 -6.24 -6.27
C VAL A 100 -11.87 -5.18 -7.04
N TRP A 101 -12.23 -5.00 -8.30
CA TRP A 101 -11.71 -3.89 -9.09
C TRP A 101 -12.44 -2.63 -8.70
N MET A 102 -11.70 -1.65 -8.18
CA MET A 102 -12.25 -0.43 -7.62
C MET A 102 -11.63 0.81 -8.24
N ARG A 103 -12.47 1.85 -8.32
CA ARG A 103 -12.03 3.22 -8.53
C ARG A 103 -12.25 3.99 -7.24
N ILE A 104 -11.22 4.67 -6.78
CA ILE A 104 -11.29 5.56 -5.62
C ILE A 104 -10.98 7.00 -6.04
N GLU A 105 -11.63 7.94 -5.39
CA GLU A 105 -11.35 9.36 -5.52
C GLU A 105 -11.02 9.91 -4.13
N PHE A 106 -9.86 10.55 -4.02
CA PHE A 106 -9.46 11.21 -2.79
C PHE A 106 -10.12 12.58 -2.66
N LEU A 107 -10.14 13.11 -1.44
CA LEU A 107 -10.68 14.45 -1.15
C LEU A 107 -9.97 15.56 -1.93
N ASP A 108 -8.71 15.37 -2.28
CA ASP A 108 -7.91 16.29 -3.10
C ASP A 108 -8.18 16.17 -4.61
N GLY A 109 -9.04 15.25 -5.03
CA GLY A 109 -9.43 15.03 -6.42
C GLY A 109 -8.57 13.99 -7.15
N GLU A 110 -7.52 13.45 -6.55
CA GLU A 110 -6.77 12.36 -7.16
C GLU A 110 -7.64 11.12 -7.31
N VAL A 111 -7.55 10.46 -8.47
CA VAL A 111 -8.28 9.24 -8.81
C VAL A 111 -7.31 8.10 -8.98
N MET A 112 -7.65 6.95 -8.43
CA MET A 112 -6.87 5.72 -8.57
C MET A 112 -7.79 4.55 -8.87
N GLU A 113 -7.36 3.66 -9.73
CA GLU A 113 -7.98 2.36 -9.95
C GLU A 113 -7.04 1.25 -9.54
N GLY A 114 -7.59 0.20 -8.99
CA GLY A 114 -6.82 -0.95 -8.61
C GLY A 114 -7.66 -2.11 -8.12
N LEU A 115 -6.96 -3.17 -7.73
CA LEU A 115 -7.52 -4.37 -7.18
C LEU A 115 -7.43 -4.34 -5.66
N VAL A 116 -8.56 -4.55 -4.99
CA VAL A 116 -8.68 -4.66 -3.55
C VAL A 116 -9.04 -6.09 -3.20
N HIS A 117 -8.36 -6.68 -2.22
CA HIS A 117 -8.67 -8.02 -1.77
C HIS A 117 -10.05 -8.05 -1.11
N ASN A 118 -10.89 -9.01 -1.53
CA ASN A 118 -12.25 -9.15 -1.00
C ASN A 118 -12.21 -9.84 0.36
N THR A 119 -12.10 -9.05 1.41
CA THR A 119 -12.07 -9.50 2.80
C THR A 119 -12.93 -8.61 3.69
N ILE A 120 -13.35 -9.14 4.84
CA ILE A 120 -14.10 -8.37 5.84
C ILE A 120 -13.28 -7.18 6.38
N HIS A 121 -11.96 -7.27 6.37
CA HIS A 121 -11.07 -6.18 6.81
C HIS A 121 -11.27 -4.91 6.00
N TYR A 122 -11.68 -5.02 4.73
CA TYR A 122 -12.07 -3.87 3.93
C TYR A 122 -13.17 -3.04 4.60
N PHE A 123 -14.09 -3.67 5.30
CA PHE A 123 -15.23 -2.99 5.93
C PHE A 123 -14.93 -2.46 7.33
N VAL A 124 -14.07 -3.13 8.08
CA VAL A 124 -13.87 -2.84 9.51
C VAL A 124 -12.62 -2.02 9.80
N ASP A 125 -11.61 -2.10 8.95
CA ASP A 125 -10.35 -1.40 9.16
C ASP A 125 -10.43 0.08 8.71
N PRO A 126 -9.60 0.97 9.28
CA PRO A 126 -9.59 2.38 8.90
C PRO A 126 -9.06 2.65 7.50
N GLY A 127 -8.46 1.65 6.87
CA GLY A 127 -7.93 1.72 5.53
C GLY A 127 -7.89 0.37 4.86
N PHE A 128 -7.40 0.33 3.64
CA PHE A 128 -7.27 -0.91 2.86
C PHE A 128 -6.12 -0.80 1.86
N PHE A 129 -5.58 -1.95 1.48
CA PHE A 129 -4.58 -2.04 0.42
C PHE A 129 -5.25 -2.09 -0.95
N ILE A 130 -4.72 -1.32 -1.89
CA ILE A 130 -5.09 -1.36 -3.30
C ILE A 130 -3.85 -1.56 -4.16
N ARG A 131 -3.95 -2.46 -5.10
CA ARG A 131 -2.90 -2.71 -6.09
C ARG A 131 -3.26 -1.96 -7.38
N PRO A 132 -2.44 -0.98 -7.82
CA PRO A 132 -2.72 -0.23 -9.05
C PRO A 132 -2.92 -1.13 -10.26
N THR A 133 -3.77 -0.71 -11.19
CA THR A 133 -4.06 -1.46 -12.43
C THR A 133 -2.90 -1.47 -13.40
N ASP A 134 -2.07 -0.45 -13.38
CA ASP A 134 -0.92 -0.34 -14.27
C ASP A 134 0.27 -1.14 -13.74
N PRO A 135 0.71 -2.22 -14.42
CA PRO A 135 1.86 -3.00 -13.99
C PRO A 135 3.18 -2.21 -14.05
N SER A 136 3.20 -1.11 -14.79
CA SER A 136 4.36 -0.20 -14.90
C SER A 136 4.30 0.95 -13.89
N SER A 137 3.28 0.99 -13.02
CA SER A 137 3.17 2.01 -11.98
C SER A 137 4.40 1.98 -11.07
N ASN A 138 4.88 3.16 -10.69
CA ASN A 138 5.89 3.29 -9.64
C ASN A 138 5.35 2.83 -8.28
N ASN A 139 4.04 2.86 -8.09
CA ASN A 139 3.37 2.35 -6.91
C ASN A 139 3.10 0.85 -7.07
N SER A 140 3.80 0.01 -6.32
CA SER A 140 3.55 -1.44 -6.33
C SER A 140 2.35 -1.82 -5.49
N LEU A 141 2.08 -1.07 -4.44
CA LEU A 141 0.97 -1.24 -3.52
C LEU A 141 0.67 0.11 -2.86
N VAL A 142 -0.58 0.36 -2.51
CA VAL A 142 -0.98 1.56 -1.78
C VAL A 142 -1.88 1.18 -0.62
N TYR A 143 -1.56 1.64 0.58
CA TYR A 143 -2.49 1.59 1.70
C TYR A 143 -3.25 2.91 1.77
N VAL A 144 -4.56 2.84 1.59
CA VAL A 144 -5.46 3.99 1.49
C VAL A 144 -6.21 4.17 2.79
N LEU A 145 -6.22 5.38 3.34
CA LEU A 145 -7.02 5.73 4.51
C LEU A 145 -8.42 6.14 4.03
N LYS A 146 -9.45 5.48 4.56
CA LYS A 146 -10.85 5.76 4.19
C LYS A 146 -11.26 7.19 4.47
N SER A 147 -10.70 7.79 5.53
CA SER A 147 -10.97 9.19 5.89
C SER A 147 -10.50 10.20 4.82
N ALA A 148 -9.60 9.80 3.95
CA ALA A 148 -9.09 10.63 2.85
C ALA A 148 -9.89 10.47 1.55
N LEU A 149 -10.88 9.58 1.53
CA LEU A 149 -11.67 9.28 0.34
C LEU A 149 -12.93 10.15 0.24
N ARG A 150 -13.21 10.61 -0.97
CA ARG A 150 -14.47 11.24 -1.36
C ARG A 150 -15.45 10.22 -1.92
N ASP A 151 -14.98 9.30 -2.73
CA ASP A 151 -15.79 8.32 -3.44
C ASP A 151 -15.03 7.01 -3.62
N CYS A 152 -15.78 5.93 -3.65
CA CYS A 152 -15.25 4.58 -3.83
C CYS A 152 -16.28 3.76 -4.60
N ARG A 153 -15.91 3.31 -5.81
CA ARG A 153 -16.80 2.58 -6.71
C ARG A 153 -16.24 1.21 -7.05
N VAL A 154 -17.10 0.23 -6.94
CA VAL A 154 -16.81 -1.12 -7.45
C VAL A 154 -17.07 -1.13 -8.95
N LEU A 155 -16.05 -1.42 -9.74
CA LEU A 155 -16.14 -1.51 -11.19
C LEU A 155 -16.32 -2.95 -11.66
N GLY A 156 -15.87 -3.92 -10.89
CA GLY A 156 -16.02 -5.32 -11.23
C GLY A 156 -15.61 -6.25 -10.10
N LEU A 157 -16.08 -7.47 -10.20
CA LEU A 157 -15.72 -8.57 -9.30
C LEU A 157 -15.11 -9.68 -10.15
N ARG A 158 -14.05 -10.29 -9.63
CA ARG A 158 -13.52 -11.51 -10.19
C ARG A 158 -13.68 -12.65 -9.20
N GLN A 159 -14.37 -13.66 -9.63
CA GLN A 159 -14.42 -14.98 -9.00
C GLN A 159 -13.63 -15.95 -9.86
N ILE A 160 -12.82 -16.74 -9.23
CA ILE A 160 -12.18 -17.89 -9.86
C ILE A 160 -12.84 -19.15 -9.33
#